data_770094dee1d4bd7e90846c2c02fc0151
#
_entry.id   770094dee1d4bd7e90846c2c02fc0151
#
_cell.length_a   1.000
_cell.length_b   1.000
_cell.length_c   1.000
_cell.angle_alpha   90.00
_cell.angle_beta   90.00
_cell.angle_gamma   90.00
#
_symmetry.space_group_name_H-M   'P 1'
#
loop_
_entity.id
_entity.type
_entity.pdbx_description
1 polymer ?
#
loop_
_entity_poly.entity_id
_entity_poly.type
_entity_poly.pdbx_seq_one_letter_code
_entity_poly.pdbx_strand_id
1 'polypeptide(L)'
;MFLFQKKLEPTHLIRRELCKIYGVSSFLSNQICDQLGFHTGLKVQDLSIDQTEKLSRILQYYYLTESELKKQTTDNFQRFIQIGCYKGFRVSQHLPLRGQRTHTNARTRKGPAKAI
;
A
#
# COMPACT_ATOMS: atom_id res chain seq x y z
N MET A 1 4.64 -0.45 19.76
CA MET A 1 5.71 -0.15 18.80
C MET A 1 5.12 0.60 17.61
N PHE A 2 5.80 1.61 17.11
CA PHE A 2 5.40 2.33 15.89
C PHE A 2 6.41 2.04 14.77
N LEU A 3 5.91 1.69 13.60
CA LEU A 3 6.71 1.48 12.40
C LEU A 3 6.01 2.18 11.23
N PHE A 4 6.70 3.08 10.51
CA PHE A 4 6.12 3.86 9.41
C PHE A 4 4.79 4.54 9.76
N GLN A 5 4.73 5.21 10.91
CA GLN A 5 3.53 5.87 11.44
C GLN A 5 2.35 4.93 11.75
N LYS A 6 2.52 3.61 11.63
CA LYS A 6 1.53 2.61 12.02
C LYS A 6 1.81 2.08 13.42
N LYS A 7 0.78 2.02 14.23
CA LYS A 7 0.83 1.38 15.54
C LYS A 7 0.69 -0.13 15.35
N LEU A 8 1.74 -0.88 15.72
CA LEU A 8 1.73 -2.32 15.72
C LEU A 8 1.28 -2.84 17.09
N GLU A 9 0.37 -3.80 17.10
CA GLU A 9 -0.14 -4.42 18.32
C GLU A 9 0.88 -5.40 18.91
N PRO A 10 1.25 -5.26 20.19
CA PRO A 10 2.33 -6.05 20.80
C PRO A 10 2.03 -7.54 20.86
N THR A 11 0.79 -7.92 21.04
CA THR A 11 0.35 -9.31 21.20
C THR A 11 0.24 -10.09 19.89
N HIS A 12 0.21 -9.39 18.76
CA HIS A 12 0.05 -10.01 17.44
C HIS A 12 1.38 -10.47 16.85
N LEU A 13 1.30 -11.42 15.93
CA LEU A 13 2.44 -11.90 15.16
C LEU A 13 2.98 -10.80 14.24
N ILE A 14 4.31 -10.66 14.20
CA ILE A 14 4.95 -9.63 13.36
C ILE A 14 4.58 -9.79 11.88
N ARG A 15 4.49 -11.00 11.36
CA ARG A 15 4.09 -11.29 9.98
C ARG A 15 2.71 -10.73 9.62
N ARG A 16 1.79 -10.76 10.56
CA ARG A 16 0.43 -10.21 10.38
C ARG A 16 0.41 -8.69 10.49
N GLU A 17 1.16 -8.16 11.43
CA GLU A 17 1.22 -6.72 11.69
C GLU A 17 1.88 -5.95 10.56
N LEU A 18 2.89 -6.51 9.90
CA LEU A 18 3.52 -5.90 8.73
C LEU A 18 2.54 -5.67 7.57
N CYS A 19 1.51 -6.49 7.44
CA CYS A 19 0.48 -6.30 6.42
C CYS A 19 -0.38 -5.03 6.61
N LYS A 20 -0.31 -4.37 7.77
CA LYS A 20 -0.96 -3.07 8.00
C LYS A 20 -0.25 -1.92 7.27
N ILE A 21 1.00 -2.11 6.88
CA ILE A 21 1.79 -1.13 6.13
C ILE A 21 1.34 -1.17 4.66
N TYR A 22 0.92 -0.01 4.14
CA TYR A 22 0.52 0.08 2.74
C TYR A 22 1.70 -0.23 1.81
N GLY A 23 1.52 -1.22 0.97
CA GLY A 23 2.56 -1.76 0.07
C GLY A 23 3.14 -3.10 0.51
N VAL A 24 2.86 -3.55 1.74
CA VAL A 24 3.31 -4.85 2.25
C VAL A 24 2.14 -5.82 2.30
N SER A 25 2.14 -6.80 1.42
CA SER A 25 1.19 -7.92 1.42
C SER A 25 1.68 -9.06 2.32
N SER A 26 0.84 -10.08 2.53
CA SER A 26 1.21 -11.27 3.28
C SER A 26 2.43 -12.01 2.68
N PHE A 27 2.55 -12.04 1.35
CA PHE A 27 3.70 -12.62 0.68
C PHE A 27 5.00 -11.87 1.02
N LEU A 28 5.01 -10.54 0.85
CA LEU A 28 6.17 -9.71 1.18
C LEU A 28 6.50 -9.76 2.66
N SER A 29 5.49 -9.75 3.52
CA SER A 29 5.69 -9.89 4.97
C SER A 29 6.42 -11.19 5.33
N ASN A 30 6.01 -12.31 4.74
CA ASN A 30 6.68 -13.59 4.96
C ASN A 30 8.11 -13.56 4.43
N GLN A 31 8.33 -13.06 3.21
CA GLN A 31 9.66 -12.96 2.62
C GLN A 31 10.62 -12.12 3.47
N ILE A 32 10.17 -10.97 3.97
CA ILE A 32 10.97 -10.08 4.83
C ILE A 32 11.31 -10.79 6.15
N CYS A 33 10.34 -11.45 6.77
CA CYS A 33 10.56 -12.17 8.02
C CYS A 33 11.53 -13.34 7.83
N ASP A 34 11.43 -14.05 6.71
CA ASP A 34 12.34 -15.18 6.40
C ASP A 34 13.77 -14.68 6.13
N GLN A 35 13.94 -13.55 5.44
CA GLN A 35 15.25 -12.91 5.25
C GLN A 35 15.90 -12.46 6.56
N LEU A 36 15.09 -12.04 7.54
CA LEU A 36 15.57 -11.64 8.87
C LEU A 36 15.72 -12.83 9.84
N GLY A 37 15.35 -14.05 9.42
CA GLY A 37 15.40 -15.23 10.26
C GLY A 37 14.35 -15.24 11.38
N PHE A 38 13.22 -14.53 11.22
CA PHE A 38 12.16 -14.50 12.20
C PHE A 38 11.32 -15.77 12.15
N HIS A 39 11.22 -16.47 13.28
CA HIS A 39 10.37 -17.65 13.36
C HIS A 39 8.88 -17.29 13.19
N THR A 40 8.06 -18.27 12.82
CA THR A 40 6.64 -18.06 12.46
C THR A 40 5.77 -17.54 13.61
N GLY A 41 6.12 -17.89 14.85
CA GLY A 41 5.38 -17.49 16.05
C GLY A 41 5.87 -16.20 16.72
N LEU A 42 6.82 -15.46 16.13
CA LEU A 42 7.38 -14.24 16.73
C LEU A 42 6.32 -13.14 16.85
N LYS A 43 6.14 -12.62 18.06
CA LYS A 43 5.24 -11.51 18.35
C LYS A 43 5.99 -10.18 18.30
N VAL A 44 5.26 -9.11 18.09
CA VAL A 44 5.82 -7.74 18.03
C VAL A 44 6.53 -7.37 19.33
N GLN A 45 6.03 -7.81 20.48
CA GLN A 45 6.63 -7.52 21.80
C GLN A 45 7.96 -8.22 22.03
N ASP A 46 8.20 -9.33 21.35
CA ASP A 46 9.39 -10.16 21.54
C ASP A 46 10.57 -9.72 20.63
N LEU A 47 10.36 -8.67 19.82
CA LEU A 47 11.39 -8.12 18.95
C LEU A 47 12.45 -7.35 19.75
N SER A 48 13.71 -7.66 19.51
CA SER A 48 14.82 -6.85 20.03
C SER A 48 14.95 -5.52 19.26
N ILE A 49 15.67 -4.57 19.86
CA ILE A 49 15.94 -3.27 19.25
C ILE A 49 16.69 -3.46 17.93
N ASP A 50 17.73 -4.29 17.89
CA ASP A 50 18.51 -4.56 16.69
C ASP A 50 17.67 -5.20 15.57
N GLN A 51 16.75 -6.11 15.92
CA GLN A 51 15.83 -6.71 14.95
C GLN A 51 14.86 -5.67 14.38
N THR A 52 14.40 -4.76 15.21
CA THR A 52 13.52 -3.66 14.78
C THR A 52 14.23 -2.71 13.83
N GLU A 53 15.50 -2.37 14.10
CA GLU A 53 16.31 -1.52 13.21
C GLU A 53 16.57 -2.21 11.87
N LYS A 54 16.95 -3.48 11.87
CA LYS A 54 17.15 -4.26 10.65
C LYS A 54 15.88 -4.31 9.81
N LEU A 55 14.73 -4.54 10.45
CA LEU A 55 13.43 -4.54 9.79
C LEU A 55 13.11 -3.18 9.16
N SER A 56 13.33 -2.10 9.90
CA SER A 56 13.11 -0.74 9.40
C SER A 56 14.00 -0.42 8.20
N ARG A 57 15.28 -0.79 8.26
CA ARG A 57 16.23 -0.60 7.15
C ARG A 57 15.81 -1.36 5.89
N ILE A 58 15.44 -2.62 6.02
CA ILE A 58 14.98 -3.42 4.87
C ILE A 58 13.75 -2.78 4.24
N LEU A 59 12.74 -2.42 5.02
CA LEU A 59 11.52 -1.80 4.51
C LEU A 59 11.81 -0.44 3.83
N GLN A 60 12.73 0.34 4.36
CA GLN A 60 13.04 1.67 3.83
C GLN A 60 13.88 1.64 2.56
N TYR A 61 14.86 0.72 2.46
CA TYR A 61 15.80 0.70 1.33
C TYR A 61 15.35 -0.18 0.16
N TYR A 62 14.63 -1.24 0.42
CA TYR A 62 14.30 -2.23 -0.62
C TYR A 62 12.84 -2.20 -1.07
N TYR A 63 11.95 -1.59 -0.31
CA TYR A 63 10.53 -1.61 -0.62
C TYR A 63 9.93 -0.20 -0.66
N LEU A 64 9.14 0.05 -1.68
CA LEU A 64 8.31 1.25 -1.75
C LEU A 64 7.07 1.06 -0.89
N THR A 65 6.95 1.87 0.15
CA THR A 65 5.84 1.75 1.12
C THR A 65 5.20 3.10 1.40
N GLU A 66 3.99 3.06 1.93
CA GLU A 66 3.22 4.21 2.43
C GLU A 66 3.22 5.42 1.47
N SER A 67 3.84 6.53 1.87
CA SER A 67 3.81 7.80 1.13
C SER A 67 4.51 7.73 -0.22
N GLU A 68 5.63 7.02 -0.32
CA GLU A 68 6.39 6.88 -1.57
C GLU A 68 5.60 6.09 -2.61
N LEU A 69 4.99 4.97 -2.20
CA LEU A 69 4.16 4.18 -3.09
C LEU A 69 2.91 4.95 -3.55
N LYS A 70 2.27 5.71 -2.65
CA LYS A 70 1.14 6.58 -3.01
C LYS A 70 1.56 7.65 -4.01
N LYS A 71 2.70 8.30 -3.76
CA LYS A 71 3.27 9.30 -4.68
C LYS A 71 3.52 8.69 -6.05
N GLN A 72 4.21 7.56 -6.13
CA GLN A 72 4.49 6.88 -7.39
C GLN A 72 3.22 6.53 -8.15
N THR A 73 2.19 6.05 -7.45
CA THR A 73 0.89 5.74 -8.05
C THR A 73 0.24 7.01 -8.63
N THR A 74 0.27 8.11 -7.88
CA THR A 74 -0.27 9.40 -8.34
C THR A 74 0.50 9.94 -9.55
N ASP A 75 1.84 9.88 -9.51
CA ASP A 75 2.70 10.33 -10.59
C ASP A 75 2.46 9.52 -11.88
N ASN A 76 2.22 8.21 -11.76
CA ASN A 76 1.85 7.36 -12.89
C ASN A 76 0.52 7.82 -13.52
N PHE A 77 -0.49 8.17 -12.74
CA PHE A 77 -1.75 8.70 -13.28
C PHE A 77 -1.58 10.09 -13.89
N GLN A 78 -0.82 10.97 -13.26
CA GLN A 78 -0.53 12.30 -13.80
C GLN A 78 0.18 12.21 -15.15
N ARG A 79 1.11 11.27 -15.31
CA ARG A 79 1.79 11.03 -16.59
C ARG A 79 0.79 10.68 -17.71
N PHE A 80 -0.22 9.84 -17.44
CA PHE A 80 -1.25 9.55 -18.44
C PHE A 80 -2.09 10.77 -18.82
N ILE A 81 -2.34 11.66 -17.86
CA ILE A 81 -3.07 12.91 -18.10
C ILE A 81 -2.23 13.87 -18.95
N GLN A 82 -0.93 14.01 -18.63
CA GLN A 82 -0.02 14.90 -19.36
C GLN A 82 0.19 14.48 -20.81
N ILE A 83 0.28 13.16 -21.06
CA ILE A 83 0.38 12.64 -22.43
C ILE A 83 -0.91 12.88 -23.24
N GLY A 84 -2.03 13.18 -22.59
CA GLY A 84 -3.32 13.36 -23.26
C GLY A 84 -3.93 12.08 -23.79
N CYS A 85 -3.56 10.92 -23.27
CA CYS A 85 -4.09 9.63 -23.73
C CYS A 85 -5.53 9.40 -23.22
N TYR A 86 -6.25 8.50 -23.90
CA TYR A 86 -7.63 8.13 -23.52
C TYR A 86 -7.75 7.73 -22.03
N LYS A 87 -6.79 6.96 -21.52
CA LYS A 87 -6.77 6.56 -20.09
C LYS A 87 -6.69 7.77 -19.16
N GLY A 88 -5.81 8.73 -19.46
CA GLY A 88 -5.66 9.95 -18.68
C GLY A 88 -6.93 10.79 -18.65
N PHE A 89 -7.57 10.96 -19.80
CA PHE A 89 -8.84 11.66 -19.91
C PHE A 89 -9.96 10.98 -19.08
N ARG A 90 -10.06 9.67 -19.14
CA ARG A 90 -11.06 8.91 -18.36
C ARG A 90 -10.77 8.99 -16.84
N VAL A 91 -9.49 8.97 -16.43
CA VAL A 91 -9.10 9.12 -15.03
C VAL A 91 -9.50 10.49 -14.49
N SER A 92 -9.21 11.57 -15.23
CA SER A 92 -9.55 12.95 -14.80
C SER A 92 -11.04 13.17 -14.64
N GLN A 93 -11.85 12.46 -15.42
CA GLN A 93 -13.31 12.53 -15.34
C GLN A 93 -13.95 11.54 -14.38
N HIS A 94 -13.16 10.76 -13.64
CA HIS A 94 -13.65 9.69 -12.74
C HIS A 94 -14.54 8.67 -13.46
N LEU A 95 -14.19 8.30 -14.69
CA LEU A 95 -14.94 7.34 -15.50
C LEU A 95 -14.22 5.99 -15.59
N PRO A 96 -14.94 4.90 -15.90
CA PRO A 96 -14.34 3.59 -16.13
C PRO A 96 -13.34 3.61 -17.29
N LEU A 97 -12.23 2.85 -17.14
CA LEU A 97 -11.11 2.84 -18.07
C LEU A 97 -11.16 1.73 -19.12
N ARG A 98 -11.97 0.70 -18.87
CA ARG A 98 -11.96 -0.54 -19.65
C ARG A 98 -13.22 -0.74 -20.51
N GLY A 99 -13.83 0.35 -20.98
CA GLY A 99 -14.98 0.30 -21.86
C GLY A 99 -16.29 -0.14 -21.20
N GLN A 100 -16.36 -0.13 -19.85
CA GLN A 100 -17.60 -0.46 -19.16
C GLN A 100 -18.69 0.58 -19.47
N ARG A 101 -19.91 0.09 -19.51
CA ARG A 101 -21.11 0.91 -19.70
C ARG A 101 -21.30 1.90 -18.55
N THR A 102 -21.60 3.16 -18.87
CA THR A 102 -21.76 4.24 -17.89
C THR A 102 -23.22 4.61 -17.61
N HIS A 103 -24.16 4.15 -18.44
CA HIS A 103 -25.59 4.36 -18.20
C HIS A 103 -26.07 3.41 -17.11
N THR A 104 -26.65 3.92 -16.03
CA THR A 104 -27.07 3.23 -14.79
C THR A 104 -25.97 2.56 -13.99
N ASN A 105 -24.78 2.38 -14.56
CA ASN A 105 -23.61 1.72 -13.98
C ASN A 105 -22.48 2.71 -13.65
N ALA A 106 -21.34 2.22 -13.14
CA ALA A 106 -20.16 3.00 -12.79
C ALA A 106 -20.38 3.97 -11.61
N ARG A 107 -21.33 3.70 -10.73
CA ARG A 107 -21.65 4.57 -9.58
C ARG A 107 -20.47 4.71 -8.61
N THR A 108 -19.80 3.62 -8.31
CA THR A 108 -18.61 3.64 -7.44
C THR A 108 -17.49 4.50 -8.00
N ARG A 109 -17.27 4.44 -9.32
CA ARG A 109 -16.21 5.20 -9.99
C ARG A 109 -16.52 6.69 -10.08
N LYS A 110 -17.76 7.04 -10.36
CA LYS A 110 -18.24 8.43 -10.42
C LYS A 110 -18.27 9.09 -9.04
N GLY A 111 -18.22 8.31 -7.97
CA GLY A 111 -18.38 8.78 -6.60
C GLY A 111 -19.84 9.11 -6.25
N PRO A 112 -20.12 9.52 -5.00
CA PRO A 112 -21.43 9.99 -4.62
C PRO A 112 -21.83 11.17 -5.52
N ALA A 113 -23.07 11.15 -5.98
CA ALA A 113 -23.62 12.27 -6.76
C ALA A 113 -23.34 13.57 -5.98
N LYS A 114 -22.57 14.47 -6.57
CA LYS A 114 -22.44 15.82 -6.01
C LYS A 114 -23.87 16.36 -6.01
N ALA A 115 -24.40 16.62 -4.82
CA ALA A 115 -25.63 17.39 -4.71
C ALA A 115 -25.40 18.70 -5.46
N ILE A 116 -26.18 18.92 -6.50
CA ILE A 116 -26.20 20.15 -7.29
C ILE A 116 -26.84 21.22 -6.41
#